data_47ba9f2eb1759a97802cf46ebb49cf06
#
_entry.id   47ba9f2eb1759a97802cf46ebb49cf06
#
_cell.length_a   1.000
_cell.length_b   1.000
_cell.length_c   1.000
_cell.angle_alpha   90.00
_cell.angle_beta   90.00
_cell.angle_gamma   90.00
#
_symmetry.space_group_name_H-M   'P 1'
#
loop_
_entity.id
_entity.type
_entity.pdbx_description
1 polymer ?
#
loop_
_entity_poly.entity_id
_entity_poly.type
_entity_poly.pdbx_seq_one_letter_code
_entity_poly.pdbx_strand_id
1 'polypeptide(L)'
;MNKLISLKRLSKSFSNNKKISVLKNINYSFSKGKIYSLMGPSGSGKSTLLNILSMIDKPSSGSLKIDNNEINFSKNIINDKIRSKKIGIIYQQNNLLTDFTALENVYFASLALKDDKKRSIEKARMIIKRIGLSSREDHYPSQLSGGELQRVAIARALVNEPEIILADEPTGSLDQSTAKDVFKVLHKLKNKNRLIIYATHN
;
A
#
# COMPACT_ATOMS: atom_id res chain seq x y z
N MET A 1 -11.18 -21.35 -3.74
CA MET A 1 -10.90 -19.89 -3.79
C MET A 1 -9.44 -19.67 -3.40
N ASN A 2 -8.69 -18.90 -4.17
CA ASN A 2 -7.25 -18.73 -3.96
C ASN A 2 -7.01 -17.61 -2.90
N LYS A 3 -7.06 -18.00 -1.62
CA LYS A 3 -6.85 -17.10 -0.48
C LYS A 3 -5.40 -16.62 -0.48
N LEU A 4 -5.18 -15.29 -0.46
CA LEU A 4 -3.84 -14.69 -0.39
C LEU A 4 -3.50 -14.20 1.01
N ILE A 5 -4.48 -13.59 1.70
CA ILE A 5 -4.34 -13.15 3.09
C ILE A 5 -5.41 -13.86 3.92
N SER A 6 -5.06 -14.35 5.10
CA SER A 6 -6.00 -14.92 6.06
C SER A 6 -5.72 -14.40 7.46
N LEU A 7 -6.77 -13.96 8.14
CA LEU A 7 -6.77 -13.47 9.52
C LEU A 7 -7.51 -14.46 10.40
N LYS A 8 -6.93 -14.82 11.56
CA LYS A 8 -7.56 -15.71 12.54
C LYS A 8 -7.50 -15.05 13.92
N ARG A 9 -8.68 -14.74 14.46
CA ARG A 9 -8.87 -14.10 15.77
C ARG A 9 -7.98 -12.89 16.00
N LEU A 10 -7.74 -12.10 14.94
CA LEU A 10 -6.83 -10.96 14.97
C LEU A 10 -7.43 -9.83 15.79
N SER A 11 -6.69 -9.37 16.78
CA SER A 11 -7.08 -8.25 17.65
C SER A 11 -5.93 -7.27 17.81
N LYS A 12 -6.26 -6.00 17.99
CA LYS A 12 -5.30 -4.93 18.29
C LYS A 12 -5.84 -4.01 19.36
N SER A 13 -5.03 -3.80 20.38
CA SER A 13 -5.28 -2.82 21.45
C SER A 13 -4.04 -1.96 21.62
N PHE A 14 -4.25 -0.69 21.91
CA PHE A 14 -3.21 0.24 22.33
C PHE A 14 -3.34 0.51 23.82
N SER A 15 -2.22 0.62 24.51
CA SER A 15 -2.19 0.95 25.94
C SER A 15 -1.50 2.29 26.10
N ASN A 16 -2.28 3.32 26.42
CA ASN A 16 -1.78 4.63 26.79
C ASN A 16 -2.75 5.16 27.87
N ASN A 17 -2.40 5.04 29.16
CA ASN A 17 -3.23 5.30 30.34
C ASN A 17 -4.54 4.51 30.44
N LYS A 18 -5.17 4.19 29.31
CA LYS A 18 -6.34 3.30 29.20
C LYS A 18 -6.14 2.34 28.04
N LYS A 19 -6.54 1.08 28.20
CA LYS A 19 -6.51 0.09 27.12
C LYS A 19 -7.65 0.37 26.14
N ILE A 20 -7.29 0.79 24.90
CA ILE A 20 -8.23 1.03 23.82
C ILE A 20 -8.17 -0.15 22.85
N SER A 21 -9.25 -0.91 22.74
CA SER A 21 -9.36 -2.02 21.80
C SER A 21 -9.90 -1.52 20.45
N VAL A 22 -9.04 -1.54 19.43
CA VAL A 22 -9.33 -1.01 18.10
C VAL A 22 -9.83 -2.11 17.15
N LEU A 23 -9.16 -3.28 17.14
CA LEU A 23 -9.61 -4.44 16.37
C LEU A 23 -9.97 -5.57 17.33
N LYS A 24 -11.10 -6.24 17.08
CA LYS A 24 -11.65 -7.26 17.98
C LYS A 24 -11.96 -8.56 17.22
N ASN A 25 -11.17 -9.60 17.46
CA ASN A 25 -11.41 -10.96 17.02
C ASN A 25 -11.77 -11.11 15.53
N ILE A 26 -11.03 -10.41 14.65
CA ILE A 26 -11.29 -10.44 13.21
C ILE A 26 -10.90 -11.79 12.63
N ASN A 27 -11.86 -12.40 11.93
CA ASN A 27 -11.68 -13.62 11.15
C ASN A 27 -12.10 -13.34 9.72
N TYR A 28 -11.17 -13.27 8.79
CA TYR A 28 -11.46 -12.97 7.40
C TYR A 28 -10.38 -13.52 6.46
N SER A 29 -10.74 -13.68 5.18
CA SER A 29 -9.77 -14.08 4.15
C SER A 29 -9.98 -13.25 2.88
N PHE A 30 -8.90 -12.70 2.36
CA PHE A 30 -8.85 -11.95 1.12
C PHE A 30 -8.29 -12.83 0.00
N SER A 31 -8.90 -12.78 -1.17
CA SER A 31 -8.55 -13.63 -2.33
C SER A 31 -7.82 -12.85 -3.41
N LYS A 32 -6.92 -13.53 -4.14
CA LYS A 32 -6.30 -12.98 -5.38
C LYS A 32 -7.38 -12.59 -6.40
N GLY A 33 -7.06 -11.61 -7.23
CA GLY A 33 -7.93 -11.16 -8.31
C GLY A 33 -9.12 -10.31 -7.88
N LYS A 34 -9.21 -9.92 -6.60
CA LYS A 34 -10.33 -9.15 -6.06
C LYS A 34 -9.88 -7.78 -5.55
N ILE A 35 -10.84 -6.87 -5.52
CA ILE A 35 -10.74 -5.56 -4.88
C ILE A 35 -11.68 -5.58 -3.68
N TYR A 36 -11.19 -5.14 -2.52
CA TYR A 36 -11.95 -5.00 -1.28
C TYR A 36 -11.94 -3.55 -0.82
N SER A 37 -13.07 -3.08 -0.34
CA SER A 37 -13.22 -1.78 0.31
C SER A 37 -13.44 -1.98 1.80
N LEU A 38 -12.62 -1.34 2.63
CA LEU A 38 -12.81 -1.24 4.07
C LEU A 38 -13.54 0.08 4.33
N MET A 39 -14.82 0.01 4.66
CA MET A 39 -15.66 1.17 4.88
C MET A 39 -15.94 1.39 6.36
N GLY A 40 -16.07 2.62 6.77
CA GLY A 40 -16.41 3.01 8.14
C GLY A 40 -15.93 4.40 8.51
N PRO A 41 -16.43 4.98 9.61
CA PRO A 41 -16.06 6.31 10.05
C PRO A 41 -14.57 6.42 10.40
N SER A 42 -14.06 7.65 10.53
CA SER A 42 -12.71 7.89 11.05
C SER A 42 -12.57 7.24 12.44
N GLY A 43 -11.40 6.68 12.73
CA GLY A 43 -11.14 6.00 14.00
C GLY A 43 -11.68 4.56 14.11
N SER A 44 -12.37 4.02 13.09
CA SER A 44 -12.91 2.64 13.13
C SER A 44 -11.86 1.53 13.00
N GLY A 45 -10.57 1.87 12.89
CA GLY A 45 -9.46 0.90 12.83
C GLY A 45 -9.04 0.48 11.43
N LYS A 46 -9.52 1.12 10.36
CA LYS A 46 -9.15 0.79 8.96
C LYS A 46 -7.65 0.86 8.73
N SER A 47 -7.01 2.00 9.04
CA SER A 47 -5.57 2.19 8.93
C SER A 47 -4.78 1.24 9.82
N THR A 48 -5.29 0.95 11.03
CA THR A 48 -4.68 -0.04 11.93
C THR A 48 -4.67 -1.44 11.29
N LEU A 49 -5.78 -1.83 10.67
CA LEU A 49 -5.84 -3.11 9.96
C LEU A 49 -4.86 -3.12 8.77
N LEU A 50 -4.82 -2.06 7.94
CA LEU A 50 -3.88 -1.97 6.82
C LEU A 50 -2.42 -2.02 7.28
N ASN A 51 -2.08 -1.37 8.39
CA ASN A 51 -0.73 -1.41 8.98
C ASN A 51 -0.33 -2.83 9.44
N ILE A 52 -1.27 -3.62 9.97
CA ILE A 52 -1.00 -5.01 10.32
C ILE A 52 -0.88 -5.87 9.06
N LEU A 53 -1.76 -5.69 8.07
CA LEU A 53 -1.68 -6.41 6.80
C LEU A 53 -0.39 -6.14 6.04
N SER A 54 0.17 -4.93 6.18
CA SER A 54 1.46 -4.54 5.61
C SER A 54 2.66 -4.94 6.47
N MET A 55 2.44 -5.53 7.64
CA MET A 55 3.49 -5.88 8.61
C MET A 55 4.31 -4.67 9.13
N ILE A 56 3.75 -3.46 9.08
CA ILE A 56 4.32 -2.26 9.71
C ILE A 56 4.04 -2.29 11.21
N ASP A 57 2.83 -2.75 11.59
CA ASP A 57 2.45 -2.95 12.99
C ASP A 57 2.12 -4.42 13.26
N LYS A 58 2.22 -4.84 14.52
CA LYS A 58 1.90 -6.20 14.97
C LYS A 58 0.54 -6.25 15.65
N PRO A 59 -0.22 -7.33 15.50
CA PRO A 59 -1.44 -7.54 16.27
C PRO A 59 -1.12 -7.74 17.76
N SER A 60 -2.09 -7.45 18.64
CA SER A 60 -1.98 -7.79 20.07
C SER A 60 -2.26 -9.27 20.31
N SER A 61 -3.07 -9.91 19.48
CA SER A 61 -3.35 -11.36 19.50
C SER A 61 -3.91 -11.82 18.15
N GLY A 62 -3.98 -13.13 17.96
CA GLY A 62 -4.39 -13.76 16.70
C GLY A 62 -3.22 -13.88 15.72
N SER A 63 -3.53 -14.27 14.48
CA SER A 63 -2.51 -14.49 13.46
C SER A 63 -2.89 -13.95 12.10
N LEU A 64 -1.86 -13.62 11.32
CA LEU A 64 -1.89 -13.23 9.92
C LEU A 64 -1.14 -14.28 9.09
N LYS A 65 -1.75 -14.75 8.01
CA LYS A 65 -1.07 -15.57 6.99
C LYS A 65 -1.09 -14.86 5.65
N ILE A 66 0.03 -14.90 4.95
CA ILE A 66 0.17 -14.45 3.57
C ILE A 66 0.64 -15.64 2.74
N ASP A 67 -0.10 -15.98 1.70
CA ASP A 67 0.22 -17.11 0.81
C ASP A 67 0.38 -18.44 1.60
N ASN A 68 -0.54 -18.69 2.56
CA ASN A 68 -0.57 -19.78 3.54
C ASN A 68 0.58 -19.80 4.57
N ASN A 69 1.57 -18.91 4.47
CA ASN A 69 2.66 -18.80 5.43
C ASN A 69 2.26 -17.86 6.58
N GLU A 70 2.38 -18.35 7.81
CA GLU A 70 2.11 -17.55 8.99
C GLU A 70 3.21 -16.51 9.22
N ILE A 71 2.81 -15.26 9.44
CA ILE A 71 3.74 -14.15 9.65
C ILE A 71 4.19 -14.15 11.11
N ASN A 72 5.50 -14.26 11.29
CA ASN A 72 6.12 -14.08 12.59
C ASN A 72 6.58 -12.63 12.76
N PHE A 73 5.82 -11.85 13.50
CA PHE A 73 6.09 -10.42 13.71
C PHE A 73 7.37 -10.11 14.50
N SER A 74 8.05 -11.11 15.08
CA SER A 74 9.36 -10.93 15.71
C SER A 74 10.52 -11.00 14.71
N LYS A 75 10.27 -11.40 13.46
CA LYS A 75 11.30 -11.56 12.42
C LYS A 75 11.27 -10.38 11.44
N ASN A 76 11.67 -9.18 11.89
CA ASN A 76 11.58 -7.95 11.08
C ASN A 76 12.25 -8.07 9.72
N ILE A 77 13.48 -8.58 9.63
CA ILE A 77 14.21 -8.69 8.34
C ILE A 77 13.47 -9.57 7.32
N ILE A 78 12.82 -10.65 7.77
CA ILE A 78 12.04 -11.53 6.89
C ILE A 78 10.76 -10.82 6.44
N ASN A 79 10.10 -10.13 7.37
CA ASN A 79 8.88 -9.38 7.09
C ASN A 79 9.17 -8.22 6.12
N ASP A 80 10.30 -7.53 6.27
CA ASP A 80 10.73 -6.46 5.37
C ASP A 80 10.96 -6.97 3.93
N LYS A 81 11.57 -8.14 3.78
CA LYS A 81 11.72 -8.80 2.47
C LYS A 81 10.38 -9.20 1.85
N ILE A 82 9.45 -9.73 2.65
CA ILE A 82 8.10 -10.07 2.17
C ILE A 82 7.37 -8.79 1.76
N ARG A 83 7.41 -7.75 2.60
CA ARG A 83 6.75 -6.47 2.35
C ARG A 83 7.28 -5.83 1.06
N SER A 84 8.59 -5.65 0.93
CA SER A 84 9.20 -5.00 -0.23
C SER A 84 8.93 -5.72 -1.55
N LYS A 85 8.77 -7.05 -1.52
CA LYS A 85 8.52 -7.86 -2.72
C LYS A 85 7.02 -8.02 -3.03
N LYS A 86 6.18 -8.21 -2.00
CA LYS A 86 4.79 -8.64 -2.20
C LYS A 86 3.76 -7.54 -1.98
N ILE A 87 4.10 -6.44 -1.29
CA ILE A 87 3.12 -5.45 -0.84
C ILE A 87 3.49 -4.07 -1.34
N GLY A 88 2.58 -3.43 -2.06
CA GLY A 88 2.63 -2.00 -2.37
C GLY A 88 1.70 -1.25 -1.43
N ILE A 89 2.19 -0.16 -0.83
CA ILE A 89 1.42 0.65 0.11
C ILE A 89 1.23 2.04 -0.48
N ILE A 90 -0.01 2.51 -0.47
CA ILE A 90 -0.41 3.85 -0.89
C ILE A 90 -1.06 4.52 0.31
N TYR A 91 -0.49 5.63 0.75
CA TYR A 91 -0.97 6.40 1.90
C TYR A 91 -1.85 7.56 1.46
N GLN A 92 -2.68 8.05 2.35
CA GLN A 92 -3.48 9.27 2.18
C GLN A 92 -2.58 10.49 1.99
N GLN A 93 -1.58 10.66 2.87
CA GLN A 93 -0.46 11.57 2.64
C GLN A 93 0.57 10.83 1.80
N ASN A 94 0.92 11.35 0.65
CA ASN A 94 1.75 10.66 -0.35
C ASN A 94 3.09 10.17 0.19
N ASN A 95 3.61 10.79 1.27
CA ASN A 95 4.87 10.45 1.92
C ASN A 95 6.02 10.34 0.90
N LEU A 96 6.07 11.28 -0.06
CA LEU A 96 7.18 11.38 -1.01
C LEU A 96 8.38 12.07 -0.34
N LEU A 97 9.56 11.66 -0.75
CA LEU A 97 10.80 12.29 -0.36
C LEU A 97 10.92 13.63 -1.10
N THR A 98 10.87 14.74 -0.38
CA THR A 98 10.76 16.09 -0.94
C THR A 98 11.98 16.53 -1.74
N ASP A 99 13.17 16.03 -1.36
CA ASP A 99 14.46 16.38 -1.95
C ASP A 99 14.83 15.50 -3.16
N PHE A 100 13.90 14.67 -3.61
CA PHE A 100 14.09 13.74 -4.71
C PHE A 100 12.98 13.88 -5.74
N THR A 101 13.33 13.72 -7.01
CA THR A 101 12.40 13.79 -8.14
C THR A 101 11.33 12.70 -8.09
N ALA A 102 10.31 12.81 -8.92
CA ALA A 102 9.28 11.77 -9.08
C ALA A 102 9.90 10.42 -9.47
N LEU A 103 10.86 10.42 -10.40
CA LEU A 103 11.58 9.23 -10.82
C LEU A 103 12.36 8.60 -9.67
N GLU A 104 13.08 9.41 -8.90
CA GLU A 104 13.87 8.95 -7.76
C GLU A 104 13.01 8.35 -6.68
N ASN A 105 11.90 8.99 -6.33
CA ASN A 105 10.91 8.46 -5.39
C ASN A 105 10.40 7.07 -5.78
N VAL A 106 10.30 6.78 -7.07
CA VAL A 106 9.82 5.49 -7.56
C VAL A 106 10.95 4.46 -7.58
N TYR A 107 12.13 4.77 -8.13
CA TYR A 107 13.17 3.76 -8.28
C TYR A 107 13.83 3.36 -6.94
N PHE A 108 13.84 4.24 -5.93
CA PHE A 108 14.33 3.87 -4.59
C PHE A 108 13.61 2.66 -4.00
N ALA A 109 12.31 2.52 -4.26
CA ALA A 109 11.57 1.33 -3.81
C ALA A 109 12.05 0.05 -4.52
N SER A 110 12.55 0.14 -5.76
CA SER A 110 13.15 -1.00 -6.47
C SER A 110 14.54 -1.34 -5.93
N LEU A 111 15.36 -0.34 -5.61
CA LEU A 111 16.67 -0.56 -4.98
C LEU A 111 16.57 -1.33 -3.67
N ALA A 112 15.47 -1.19 -2.92
CA ALA A 112 15.23 -1.94 -1.69
C ALA A 112 15.20 -3.47 -1.90
N LEU A 113 14.97 -3.95 -3.13
CA LEU A 113 15.07 -5.36 -3.52
C LEU A 113 16.47 -5.78 -3.97
N LYS A 114 17.47 -4.91 -3.83
CA LYS A 114 18.84 -5.11 -4.32
C LYS A 114 18.95 -5.23 -5.85
N ASP A 115 17.98 -4.70 -6.59
CA ASP A 115 18.13 -4.48 -8.02
C ASP A 115 19.29 -3.49 -8.26
N ASP A 116 19.97 -3.63 -9.41
CA ASP A 116 20.95 -2.62 -9.82
C ASP A 116 20.26 -1.29 -10.18
N LYS A 117 20.99 -0.17 -10.08
CA LYS A 117 20.44 1.18 -10.26
C LYS A 117 19.86 1.38 -11.67
N LYS A 118 20.53 0.90 -12.71
CA LYS A 118 20.08 1.06 -14.10
C LYS A 118 18.73 0.38 -14.32
N ARG A 119 18.62 -0.88 -13.90
CA ARG A 119 17.37 -1.65 -13.98
C ARG A 119 16.24 -1.01 -13.14
N SER A 120 16.56 -0.48 -11.97
CA SER A 120 15.58 0.20 -11.11
C SER A 120 15.03 1.46 -11.78
N ILE A 121 15.87 2.25 -12.43
CA ILE A 121 15.46 3.44 -13.20
C ILE A 121 14.59 3.05 -14.40
N GLU A 122 14.97 2.01 -15.16
CA GLU A 122 14.18 1.52 -16.29
C GLU A 122 12.78 1.06 -15.85
N LYS A 123 12.67 0.29 -14.77
CA LYS A 123 11.39 -0.10 -14.17
C LYS A 123 10.56 1.13 -13.77
N ALA A 124 11.18 2.08 -13.10
CA ALA A 124 10.49 3.29 -12.63
C ALA A 124 9.94 4.10 -13.81
N ARG A 125 10.72 4.32 -14.87
CA ARG A 125 10.26 5.01 -16.08
C ARG A 125 9.09 4.31 -16.75
N MET A 126 9.13 2.98 -16.85
CA MET A 126 8.01 2.22 -17.40
C MET A 126 6.72 2.44 -16.60
N ILE A 127 6.80 2.43 -15.27
CA ILE A 127 5.62 2.66 -14.42
C ILE A 127 5.15 4.10 -14.50
N ILE A 128 6.05 5.09 -14.45
CA ILE A 128 5.73 6.52 -14.58
C ILE A 128 5.02 6.80 -15.92
N LYS A 129 5.50 6.21 -17.01
CA LYS A 129 4.83 6.29 -18.32
C LYS A 129 3.43 5.68 -18.27
N ARG A 130 3.27 4.50 -17.64
CA ARG A 130 1.99 3.79 -17.52
C ARG A 130 0.93 4.58 -16.77
N ILE A 131 1.34 5.42 -15.82
CA ILE A 131 0.42 6.27 -15.03
C ILE A 131 0.27 7.69 -15.60
N GLY A 132 0.83 7.96 -16.79
CA GLY A 132 0.68 9.23 -17.51
C GLY A 132 1.49 10.39 -16.92
N LEU A 133 2.69 10.13 -16.39
CA LEU A 133 3.58 11.14 -15.79
C LEU A 133 4.96 11.24 -16.45
N SER A 134 5.11 10.82 -17.72
CA SER A 134 6.42 10.86 -18.42
C SER A 134 7.03 12.26 -18.48
N SER A 135 6.21 13.32 -18.64
CA SER A 135 6.68 14.71 -18.66
C SER A 135 6.98 15.29 -17.28
N ARG A 136 6.81 14.50 -16.22
CA ARG A 136 6.96 14.89 -14.82
C ARG A 136 8.03 14.10 -14.07
N GLU A 137 8.77 13.22 -14.75
CA GLU A 137 9.72 12.31 -14.08
C GLU A 137 10.82 13.05 -13.34
N ASP A 138 11.27 14.20 -13.84
CA ASP A 138 12.33 15.01 -13.25
C ASP A 138 11.82 16.13 -12.31
N HIS A 139 10.50 16.21 -12.07
CA HIS A 139 9.91 17.17 -11.16
C HIS A 139 10.03 16.74 -9.71
N TYR A 140 10.32 17.71 -8.84
CA TYR A 140 10.25 17.52 -7.39
C TYR A 140 8.80 17.53 -6.89
N PRO A 141 8.50 16.93 -5.73
CA PRO A 141 7.15 16.93 -5.16
C PRO A 141 6.51 18.32 -5.07
N SER A 142 7.27 19.36 -4.76
CA SER A 142 6.78 20.74 -4.67
C SER A 142 6.29 21.34 -6.01
N GLN A 143 6.63 20.70 -7.13
CA GLN A 143 6.28 21.13 -8.49
C GLN A 143 5.09 20.34 -9.06
N LEU A 144 4.55 19.40 -8.29
CA LEU A 144 3.48 18.49 -8.72
C LEU A 144 2.14 18.87 -8.08
N SER A 145 1.06 18.73 -8.85
CA SER A 145 -0.29 18.83 -8.31
C SER A 145 -0.61 17.66 -7.36
N GLY A 146 -1.62 17.82 -6.51
CA GLY A 146 -2.03 16.76 -5.57
C GLY A 146 -2.32 15.41 -6.25
N GLY A 147 -2.97 15.44 -7.42
CA GLY A 147 -3.23 14.23 -8.21
C GLY A 147 -1.96 13.63 -8.84
N GLU A 148 -0.99 14.45 -9.24
CA GLU A 148 0.31 13.98 -9.73
C GLU A 148 1.13 13.36 -8.59
N LEU A 149 1.16 13.99 -7.41
CA LEU A 149 1.78 13.44 -6.20
C LEU A 149 1.22 12.05 -5.87
N GLN A 150 -0.11 11.92 -5.89
CA GLN A 150 -0.75 10.64 -5.61
C GLN A 150 -0.43 9.57 -6.67
N ARG A 151 -0.37 9.97 -7.95
CA ARG A 151 0.08 9.04 -9.00
C ARG A 151 1.54 8.62 -8.81
N VAL A 152 2.44 9.51 -8.41
CA VAL A 152 3.83 9.13 -8.08
C VAL A 152 3.86 8.13 -6.91
N ALA A 153 3.07 8.34 -5.86
CA ALA A 153 2.96 7.39 -4.75
C ALA A 153 2.41 6.01 -5.20
N ILE A 154 1.46 6.00 -6.13
CA ILE A 154 0.98 4.76 -6.76
C ILE A 154 2.10 4.10 -7.58
N ALA A 155 2.87 4.86 -8.37
CA ALA A 155 4.00 4.32 -9.14
C ALA A 155 5.04 3.69 -8.21
N ARG A 156 5.39 4.35 -7.12
CA ARG A 156 6.29 3.84 -6.09
C ARG A 156 5.80 2.51 -5.50
N ALA A 157 4.50 2.41 -5.22
CA ALA A 157 3.91 1.18 -4.71
C ALA A 157 3.92 0.03 -5.73
N LEU A 158 3.98 0.32 -7.03
CA LEU A 158 3.87 -0.65 -8.12
C LEU A 158 5.20 -1.12 -8.69
N VAL A 159 6.30 -0.40 -8.50
CA VAL A 159 7.58 -0.63 -9.19
C VAL A 159 8.14 -2.04 -8.99
N ASN A 160 7.80 -2.67 -7.86
CA ASN A 160 8.19 -4.05 -7.53
C ASN A 160 7.13 -5.09 -7.92
N GLU A 161 6.12 -4.72 -8.72
CA GLU A 161 5.04 -5.58 -9.20
C GLU A 161 4.34 -6.39 -8.09
N PRO A 162 3.89 -5.75 -6.99
CA PRO A 162 3.36 -6.46 -5.83
C PRO A 162 2.09 -7.24 -6.15
N GLU A 163 1.92 -8.38 -5.46
CA GLU A 163 0.67 -9.16 -5.48
C GLU A 163 -0.43 -8.55 -4.62
N ILE A 164 -0.07 -7.71 -3.66
CA ILE A 164 -0.98 -7.06 -2.70
C ILE A 164 -0.79 -5.55 -2.79
N ILE A 165 -1.87 -4.82 -2.99
CA ILE A 165 -1.90 -3.35 -2.88
C ILE A 165 -2.80 -2.99 -1.70
N LEU A 166 -2.25 -2.23 -0.77
CA LEU A 166 -2.95 -1.67 0.37
C LEU A 166 -3.00 -0.16 0.21
N ALA A 167 -4.19 0.44 0.20
CA ALA A 167 -4.35 1.88 0.03
C ALA A 167 -5.18 2.45 1.19
N ASP A 168 -4.61 3.37 1.93
CA ASP A 168 -5.28 4.05 3.03
C ASP A 168 -5.75 5.42 2.56
N GLU A 169 -7.07 5.56 2.38
CA GLU A 169 -7.73 6.77 1.88
C GLU A 169 -7.03 7.43 0.68
N PRO A 170 -6.76 6.68 -0.42
CA PRO A 170 -5.86 7.11 -1.49
C PRO A 170 -6.31 8.36 -2.24
N THR A 171 -7.48 8.88 -1.94
CA THR A 171 -8.06 10.08 -2.57
C THR A 171 -8.64 11.07 -1.57
N GLY A 172 -8.43 10.84 -0.28
CA GLY A 172 -9.06 11.63 0.78
C GLY A 172 -8.66 13.11 0.82
N SER A 173 -7.52 13.47 0.22
CA SER A 173 -7.02 14.85 0.12
C SER A 173 -7.23 15.50 -1.24
N LEU A 174 -7.93 14.83 -2.18
CA LEU A 174 -8.12 15.27 -3.56
C LEU A 174 -9.53 15.81 -3.80
N ASP A 175 -9.65 16.74 -4.75
CA ASP A 175 -10.95 17.13 -5.28
C ASP A 175 -11.64 15.95 -6.00
N GLN A 176 -12.95 16.05 -6.19
CA GLN A 176 -13.77 14.94 -6.69
C GLN A 176 -13.37 14.46 -8.10
N SER A 177 -12.95 15.38 -8.98
CA SER A 177 -12.55 15.03 -10.35
C SER A 177 -11.22 14.28 -10.37
N THR A 178 -10.23 14.80 -9.68
CA THR A 178 -8.90 14.19 -9.51
C THR A 178 -9.00 12.83 -8.79
N ALA A 179 -9.85 12.73 -7.77
CA ALA A 179 -10.12 11.48 -7.07
C ALA A 179 -10.62 10.38 -8.02
N LYS A 180 -11.58 10.71 -8.91
CA LYS A 180 -12.08 9.76 -9.94
C LYS A 180 -10.96 9.25 -10.84
N ASP A 181 -10.04 10.11 -11.26
CA ASP A 181 -8.94 9.71 -12.14
C ASP A 181 -7.93 8.82 -11.42
N VAL A 182 -7.60 9.12 -10.16
CA VAL A 182 -6.77 8.25 -9.33
C VAL A 182 -7.44 6.88 -9.11
N PHE A 183 -8.75 6.83 -8.85
CA PHE A 183 -9.47 5.57 -8.74
C PHE A 183 -9.48 4.78 -10.07
N LYS A 184 -9.62 5.43 -11.22
CA LYS A 184 -9.48 4.76 -12.53
C LYS A 184 -8.11 4.08 -12.68
N VAL A 185 -7.04 4.77 -12.23
CA VAL A 185 -5.70 4.17 -12.23
C VAL A 185 -5.67 2.94 -11.32
N LEU A 186 -6.15 3.03 -10.09
CA LEU A 186 -6.19 1.91 -9.15
C LEU A 186 -7.00 0.72 -9.69
N HIS A 187 -8.18 0.97 -10.29
CA HIS A 187 -9.01 -0.08 -10.88
C HIS A 187 -8.33 -0.78 -12.07
N LYS A 188 -7.59 -0.04 -12.92
CA LYS A 188 -6.81 -0.62 -14.02
C LYS A 188 -5.68 -1.53 -13.56
N LEU A 189 -5.28 -1.46 -12.27
CA LEU A 189 -4.27 -2.34 -11.70
C LEU A 189 -4.81 -3.74 -11.37
N LYS A 190 -6.13 -3.93 -11.37
CA LYS A 190 -6.75 -5.22 -11.14
C LYS A 190 -6.31 -6.24 -12.21
N ASN A 191 -5.83 -7.38 -11.75
CA ASN A 191 -5.58 -8.55 -12.58
C ASN A 191 -5.87 -9.83 -11.77
N LYS A 192 -5.86 -10.99 -12.41
CA LYS A 192 -6.19 -12.28 -11.78
C LYS A 192 -5.30 -12.69 -10.60
N ASN A 193 -4.10 -12.10 -10.50
CA ASN A 193 -3.10 -12.44 -9.49
C ASN A 193 -2.95 -11.38 -8.41
N ARG A 194 -3.62 -10.22 -8.52
CA ARG A 194 -3.45 -9.09 -7.61
C ARG A 194 -4.65 -8.92 -6.69
N LEU A 195 -4.38 -8.78 -5.41
CA LEU A 195 -5.33 -8.35 -4.38
C LEU A 195 -5.17 -6.85 -4.16
N ILE A 196 -6.29 -6.12 -4.14
CA ILE A 196 -6.30 -4.70 -3.79
C ILE A 196 -7.23 -4.51 -2.59
N ILE A 197 -6.76 -3.87 -1.54
CA ILE A 197 -7.56 -3.50 -0.37
C ILE A 197 -7.39 -1.99 -0.19
N TYR A 198 -8.47 -1.25 -0.20
CA TYR A 198 -8.43 0.18 0.13
C TYR A 198 -9.39 0.53 1.25
N ALA A 199 -8.94 1.40 2.14
CA ALA A 199 -9.77 2.01 3.16
C ALA A 199 -10.37 3.31 2.64
N THR A 200 -11.63 3.56 2.97
CA THR A 200 -12.32 4.82 2.65
C THR A 200 -13.42 5.08 3.65
N HIS A 201 -13.69 6.36 3.90
CA HIS A 201 -14.84 6.81 4.66
C HIS A 201 -15.98 7.32 3.75
N ASN A 202 -15.72 7.40 2.43
CA ASN A 202 -16.67 7.87 1.43
C ASN A 202 -17.15 6.73 0.53
#